data_774c652dcb843365ac99ff1154503583
#
_entry.id   774c652dcb843365ac99ff1154503583
#
_cell.length_a   1.000
_cell.length_b   1.000
_cell.length_c   1.000
_cell.angle_alpha   90.00
_cell.angle_beta   90.00
_cell.angle_gamma   90.00
#
_symmetry.space_group_name_H-M   'P 1'
#
loop_
_entity.id
_entity.type
_entity.pdbx_description
1 polymer ?
#
loop_
_entity_poly.entity_id
_entity_poly.type
_entity_poly.pdbx_seq_one_letter_code
_entity_poly.pdbx_strand_id
1 'polypeptide(L)'
;MQIGFDVGATKIESVVLKDNGEEADRNRIDCPKNYPSIIRAIKDTVFELEKKYNLTLPVGVCHPGIHSPQTGLVKNAPNCDWIEKKSLQKDLREALNREVFCENDANCFALSEAIDGAGKNYKILYGIILGSGVGGGLVIDKQIVSGPNG
;
A
#
# COMPACT_ATOMS: atom_id res chain seq x y z
N MET A 1 7.32 6.14 -14.03
CA MET A 1 7.44 4.88 -13.24
C MET A 1 7.13 5.17 -11.77
N GLN A 2 6.68 4.17 -10.99
CA GLN A 2 6.36 4.27 -9.57
C GLN A 2 6.59 2.94 -8.86
N ILE A 3 6.82 2.98 -7.55
CA ILE A 3 7.01 1.78 -6.73
C ILE A 3 5.74 1.58 -5.88
N GLY A 4 5.17 0.39 -5.92
CA GLY A 4 4.11 -0.06 -5.03
C GLY A 4 4.61 -1.13 -4.07
N PHE A 5 4.17 -1.09 -2.82
CA PHE A 5 4.38 -2.14 -1.83
C PHE A 5 3.05 -2.70 -1.34
N ASP A 6 3.01 -4.01 -1.19
CA ASP A 6 1.98 -4.71 -0.42
C ASP A 6 2.61 -5.29 0.85
N VAL A 7 2.26 -4.71 1.99
CA VAL A 7 2.77 -5.11 3.31
C VAL A 7 1.78 -6.06 3.97
N GLY A 8 1.94 -7.35 3.69
CA GLY A 8 1.11 -8.39 4.29
C GLY A 8 1.66 -8.95 5.60
N ALA A 9 0.88 -9.81 6.24
CA ALA A 9 1.24 -10.46 7.51
C ALA A 9 2.48 -11.37 7.41
N THR A 10 2.72 -11.95 6.25
CA THR A 10 3.81 -12.94 6.03
C THR A 10 4.83 -12.50 5.01
N LYS A 11 4.46 -11.62 4.11
CA LYS A 11 5.27 -11.18 2.98
C LYS A 11 5.16 -9.68 2.80
N ILE A 12 6.22 -9.07 2.29
CA ILE A 12 6.20 -7.75 1.67
C ILE A 12 6.49 -7.97 0.20
N GLU A 13 5.59 -7.54 -0.65
CA GLU A 13 5.77 -7.57 -2.10
C GLU A 13 6.01 -6.15 -2.61
N SER A 14 6.96 -5.98 -3.51
CA SER A 14 7.20 -4.71 -4.19
C SER A 14 7.02 -4.88 -5.69
N VAL A 15 6.48 -3.88 -6.35
CA VAL A 15 6.32 -3.82 -7.80
C VAL A 15 6.78 -2.46 -8.31
N VAL A 16 7.45 -2.44 -9.45
CA VAL A 16 7.72 -1.21 -10.20
C VAL A 16 6.82 -1.19 -11.42
N LEU A 17 5.98 -0.17 -11.51
CA LEU A 17 5.10 0.06 -12.63
C LEU A 17 5.64 1.18 -13.52
N LYS A 18 5.60 0.96 -14.84
CA LYS A 18 5.81 2.01 -15.84
C LYS A 18 4.57 2.91 -15.93
N ASP A 19 4.71 4.06 -16.58
CA ASP A 19 3.60 5.02 -16.75
C ASP A 19 2.44 4.47 -17.61
N ASN A 20 2.70 3.44 -18.41
CA ASN A 20 1.67 2.71 -19.18
C ASN A 20 1.01 1.56 -18.40
N GLY A 21 1.33 1.39 -17.11
CA GLY A 21 0.81 0.34 -16.25
C GLY A 21 1.53 -1.02 -16.36
N GLU A 22 2.51 -1.17 -17.27
CA GLU A 22 3.29 -2.40 -17.35
C GLU A 22 4.20 -2.59 -16.13
N GLU A 23 4.27 -3.82 -15.67
CA GLU A 23 5.20 -4.22 -14.63
C GLU A 23 6.64 -4.27 -15.16
N ALA A 24 7.54 -3.52 -14.53
CA ALA A 24 8.96 -3.50 -14.88
C ALA A 24 9.79 -4.37 -13.93
N ASP A 25 9.31 -4.56 -12.70
CA ASP A 25 10.00 -5.33 -11.66
C ASP A 25 9.01 -5.83 -10.63
N ARG A 26 9.28 -6.99 -10.04
CA ARG A 26 8.54 -7.53 -8.89
C ARG A 26 9.48 -8.28 -7.99
N ASN A 27 9.41 -8.02 -6.71
CA ASN A 27 10.15 -8.75 -5.70
C ASN A 27 9.26 -9.06 -4.50
N ARG A 28 9.59 -10.12 -3.78
CA ARG A 28 8.87 -10.55 -2.59
C ARG A 28 9.86 -11.01 -1.54
N ILE A 29 9.72 -10.50 -0.34
CA ILE A 29 10.51 -10.89 0.83
C ILE A 29 9.59 -11.36 1.97
N ASP A 30 10.14 -12.11 2.91
CA ASP A 30 9.43 -12.43 4.14
C ASP A 30 9.20 -11.16 4.96
N CYS A 31 7.99 -11.00 5.49
CA CYS A 31 7.68 -9.83 6.32
C CYS A 31 8.38 -9.93 7.67
N PRO A 32 9.29 -8.99 8.02
CA PRO A 32 9.84 -8.91 9.35
C PRO A 32 8.73 -8.65 10.36
N LYS A 33 8.67 -9.45 11.43
CA LYS A 33 7.62 -9.33 12.46
C LYS A 33 7.96 -8.29 13.54
N ASN A 34 8.62 -7.22 13.14
CA ASN A 34 8.88 -6.07 13.99
C ASN A 34 8.87 -4.78 13.16
N TYR A 35 8.31 -3.75 13.72
CA TYR A 35 8.04 -2.52 13.02
C TYR A 35 9.29 -1.80 12.46
N PRO A 36 10.39 -1.61 13.22
CA PRO A 36 11.59 -0.96 12.68
C PRO A 36 12.21 -1.70 11.49
N SER A 37 12.14 -3.03 11.47
CA SER A 37 12.65 -3.83 10.36
C SER A 37 11.77 -3.74 9.11
N ILE A 38 10.46 -3.54 9.25
CA ILE A 38 9.55 -3.28 8.13
C ILE A 38 9.93 -1.95 7.47
N ILE A 39 10.07 -0.88 8.25
CA ILE A 39 10.49 0.43 7.73
C ILE A 39 11.82 0.33 7.00
N ARG A 40 12.79 -0.39 7.58
CA ARG A 40 14.11 -0.60 6.97
C ARG A 40 13.99 -1.39 5.67
N ALA A 41 13.25 -2.50 5.65
CA ALA A 41 13.09 -3.34 4.47
C ALA A 41 12.48 -2.56 3.29
N ILE A 42 11.44 -1.77 3.55
CA ILE A 42 10.83 -0.90 2.53
C ILE A 42 11.85 0.13 2.03
N LYS A 43 12.54 0.82 2.96
CA LYS A 43 13.57 1.81 2.62
C LYS A 43 14.67 1.23 1.75
N ASP A 44 15.24 0.11 2.15
CA ASP A 44 16.35 -0.53 1.46
C ASP A 44 15.92 -0.96 0.05
N THR A 45 14.72 -1.56 -0.08
CA THR A 45 14.16 -1.94 -1.38
C THR A 45 13.94 -0.71 -2.29
N VAL A 46 13.44 0.39 -1.75
CA VAL A 46 13.26 1.65 -2.53
C VAL A 46 14.60 2.11 -3.08
N PHE A 47 15.64 2.18 -2.25
CA PHE A 47 16.96 2.65 -2.70
C PHE A 47 17.62 1.70 -3.70
N GLU A 48 17.46 0.39 -3.54
CA GLU A 48 17.93 -0.59 -4.52
C GLU A 48 17.27 -0.42 -5.88
N LEU A 49 15.94 -0.25 -5.90
CA LEU A 49 15.18 -0.04 -7.14
C LEU A 49 15.53 1.30 -7.79
N GLU A 50 15.65 2.38 -7.01
CA GLU A 50 16.05 3.68 -7.53
C GLU A 50 17.46 3.67 -8.12
N LYS A 51 18.39 2.97 -7.48
CA LYS A 51 19.73 2.74 -8.02
C LYS A 51 19.70 1.95 -9.32
N LYS A 52 18.86 0.89 -9.38
CA LYS A 52 18.69 0.05 -10.56
C LYS A 52 18.17 0.84 -11.76
N TYR A 53 17.18 1.70 -11.54
CA TYR A 53 16.56 2.49 -12.61
C TYR A 53 17.19 3.86 -12.81
N ASN A 54 18.09 4.29 -11.94
CA ASN A 54 18.71 5.62 -11.90
C ASN A 54 17.66 6.75 -11.88
N LEU A 55 16.60 6.57 -11.09
CA LEU A 55 15.45 7.48 -10.97
C LEU A 55 15.02 7.55 -9.51
N THR A 56 14.50 8.70 -9.08
CA THR A 56 13.72 8.83 -7.85
C THR A 56 12.27 8.55 -8.19
N LEU A 57 11.66 7.57 -7.52
CA LEU A 57 10.34 7.06 -7.88
C LEU A 57 9.30 7.38 -6.78
N PRO A 58 8.08 7.78 -7.15
CA PRO A 58 6.95 7.86 -6.22
C PRO A 58 6.72 6.51 -5.52
N VAL A 59 6.37 6.54 -4.23
CA VAL A 59 6.17 5.33 -3.42
C VAL A 59 4.76 5.30 -2.86
N GLY A 60 4.06 4.21 -3.16
CA GLY A 60 2.78 3.85 -2.55
C GLY A 60 2.90 2.55 -1.73
N VAL A 61 2.19 2.47 -0.63
CA VAL A 61 2.21 1.30 0.26
C VAL A 61 0.77 0.93 0.62
N CYS A 62 0.36 -0.28 0.27
CA CYS A 62 -0.85 -0.84 0.84
C CYS A 62 -0.52 -1.74 2.04
N HIS A 63 -1.43 -1.79 3.00
CA HIS A 63 -1.24 -2.51 4.25
C HIS A 63 -2.57 -2.93 4.87
N PRO A 64 -2.58 -3.97 5.71
CA PRO A 64 -3.75 -4.34 6.50
C PRO A 64 -4.14 -3.25 7.49
N GLY A 65 -5.44 -3.19 7.80
CA GLY A 65 -5.97 -2.14 8.66
C GLY A 65 -6.15 -0.81 7.94
N ILE A 66 -6.46 0.21 8.68
CA ILE A 66 -6.80 1.54 8.15
C ILE A 66 -6.02 2.62 8.91
N HIS A 67 -5.73 3.73 8.24
CA HIS A 67 -5.25 4.93 8.91
C HIS A 67 -6.41 5.66 9.60
N SER A 68 -6.26 5.92 10.89
CA SER A 68 -7.19 6.78 11.62
C SER A 68 -7.06 8.22 11.12
N PRO A 69 -8.12 8.83 10.58
CA PRO A 69 -8.07 10.24 10.15
C PRO A 69 -7.74 11.20 11.30
N GLN A 70 -8.08 10.83 12.55
CA GLN A 70 -7.88 11.66 13.73
C GLN A 70 -6.44 11.60 14.27
N THR A 71 -5.79 10.44 14.19
CA THR A 71 -4.47 10.22 14.82
C THR A 71 -3.35 9.94 13.83
N GLY A 72 -3.66 9.56 12.59
CA GLY A 72 -2.68 9.10 11.60
C GLY A 72 -2.08 7.72 11.93
N LEU A 73 -2.59 7.03 12.95
CA LEU A 73 -2.11 5.71 13.33
C LEU A 73 -2.86 4.60 12.60
N VAL A 74 -2.18 3.52 12.29
CA VAL A 74 -2.81 2.30 11.79
C VAL A 74 -3.66 1.68 12.91
N LYS A 75 -4.87 1.26 12.58
CA LYS A 75 -5.79 0.54 13.46
C LYS A 75 -6.48 -0.61 12.73
N ASN A 76 -6.99 -1.57 13.48
CA ASN A 76 -7.70 -2.74 12.94
C ASN A 76 -6.84 -3.59 11.99
N ALA A 77 -5.59 -3.85 12.37
CA ALA A 77 -4.66 -4.73 11.65
C ALA A 77 -4.44 -6.05 12.41
N PRO A 78 -5.47 -6.90 12.62
CA PRO A 78 -5.44 -8.02 13.57
C PRO A 78 -4.40 -9.09 13.25
N ASN A 79 -3.98 -9.20 11.99
CA ASN A 79 -2.97 -10.18 11.56
C ASN A 79 -1.56 -9.55 11.45
N CYS A 80 -1.42 -8.27 11.83
CA CYS A 80 -0.20 -7.48 11.68
C CYS A 80 0.01 -6.58 12.90
N ASP A 81 0.05 -7.18 14.09
CA ASP A 81 0.18 -6.47 15.38
C ASP A 81 1.35 -5.51 15.42
N TRP A 82 2.40 -5.80 14.66
CA TRP A 82 3.61 -4.95 14.60
C TRP A 82 3.41 -3.60 13.91
N ILE A 83 2.33 -3.40 13.11
CA ILE A 83 1.96 -2.09 12.55
C ILE A 83 0.79 -1.44 13.29
N GLU A 84 0.08 -2.19 14.14
CA GLU A 84 -1.04 -1.66 14.93
C GLU A 84 -0.58 -0.49 15.81
N LYS A 85 -1.34 0.61 15.78
CA LYS A 85 -1.03 1.86 16.50
C LYS A 85 0.32 2.50 16.11
N LYS A 86 0.83 2.23 14.92
CA LYS A 86 2.05 2.86 14.39
C LYS A 86 1.71 3.95 13.37
N SER A 87 2.60 4.94 13.26
CA SER A 87 2.50 6.05 12.30
C SER A 87 3.14 5.67 10.96
N LEU A 88 2.71 4.55 10.34
CA LEU A 88 3.39 3.94 9.20
C LEU A 88 3.74 4.95 8.10
N GLN A 89 2.77 5.75 7.67
CA GLN A 89 2.98 6.73 6.61
C GLN A 89 3.98 7.82 7.02
N LYS A 90 3.88 8.35 8.24
CA LYS A 90 4.80 9.36 8.74
C LYS A 90 6.22 8.81 8.84
N ASP A 91 6.39 7.63 9.43
CA ASP A 91 7.69 7.03 9.65
C ASP A 91 8.39 6.66 8.32
N LEU A 92 7.62 6.23 7.30
CA LEU A 92 8.14 6.01 5.95
C LEU A 92 8.53 7.32 5.25
N ARG A 93 7.73 8.40 5.41
CA ARG A 93 8.10 9.74 4.90
C ARG A 93 9.40 10.23 5.51
N GLU A 94 9.56 10.08 6.82
CA GLU A 94 10.80 10.43 7.51
C GLU A 94 11.98 9.58 7.05
N ALA A 95 11.80 8.26 6.94
CA ALA A 95 12.85 7.33 6.51
C ALA A 95 13.33 7.57 5.08
N LEU A 96 12.41 7.96 4.17
CA LEU A 96 12.69 8.21 2.75
C LEU A 96 12.93 9.69 2.43
N ASN A 97 12.70 10.59 3.41
CA ASN A 97 12.77 12.05 3.28
C ASN A 97 11.95 12.59 2.09
N ARG A 98 10.74 12.06 1.90
CA ARG A 98 9.80 12.46 0.83
C ARG A 98 8.39 11.97 1.09
N GLU A 99 7.45 12.40 0.23
CA GLU A 99 6.07 11.93 0.29
C GLU A 99 5.96 10.43 0.03
N VAL A 100 5.17 9.76 0.87
CA VAL A 100 4.76 8.36 0.73
C VAL A 100 3.26 8.31 0.94
N PHE A 101 2.57 7.57 0.09
CA PHE A 101 1.13 7.35 0.21
C PHE A 101 0.89 5.95 0.78
N CYS A 102 0.11 5.89 1.85
CA CYS A 102 -0.29 4.62 2.46
C CYS A 102 -1.81 4.50 2.43
N GLU A 103 -2.30 3.30 2.10
CA GLU A 103 -3.74 3.03 2.04
C GLU A 103 -4.02 1.59 2.47
N ASN A 104 -5.27 1.32 2.84
CA ASN A 104 -5.74 -0.02 3.15
C ASN A 104 -5.66 -0.94 1.91
N ASP A 105 -5.33 -2.21 2.11
CA ASP A 105 -5.18 -3.22 1.05
C ASP A 105 -6.45 -3.42 0.21
N ALA A 106 -7.62 -3.48 0.83
CA ALA A 106 -8.90 -3.63 0.12
C ALA A 106 -9.27 -2.37 -0.67
N ASN A 107 -8.95 -1.19 -0.16
CA ASN A 107 -9.11 0.07 -0.88
C ASN A 107 -8.19 0.13 -2.10
N CYS A 108 -6.93 -0.26 -1.95
CA CYS A 108 -5.97 -0.34 -3.06
C CYS A 108 -6.43 -1.32 -4.13
N PHE A 109 -6.93 -2.51 -3.73
CA PHE A 109 -7.50 -3.48 -4.65
C PHE A 109 -8.69 -2.90 -5.43
N ALA A 110 -9.66 -2.30 -4.73
CA ALA A 110 -10.82 -1.70 -5.38
C ALA A 110 -10.42 -0.57 -6.35
N LEU A 111 -9.44 0.25 -5.97
CA LEU A 111 -8.93 1.32 -6.83
C LEU A 111 -8.25 0.75 -8.10
N SER A 112 -7.43 -0.27 -7.97
CA SER A 112 -6.78 -0.94 -9.10
C SER A 112 -7.82 -1.47 -10.09
N GLU A 113 -8.84 -2.18 -9.59
CA GLU A 113 -9.94 -2.68 -10.41
C GLU A 113 -10.73 -1.55 -11.11
N ALA A 114 -10.85 -0.40 -10.47
CA ALA A 114 -11.54 0.75 -11.05
C ALA A 114 -10.69 1.49 -12.10
N ILE A 115 -9.35 1.46 -11.99
CA ILE A 115 -8.45 2.17 -12.92
C ILE A 115 -8.28 1.40 -14.22
N ASP A 116 -7.87 0.14 -14.15
CA ASP A 116 -7.48 -0.68 -15.30
C ASP A 116 -8.01 -2.12 -15.26
N GLY A 117 -8.67 -2.52 -14.18
CA GLY A 117 -9.25 -3.86 -14.01
C GLY A 117 -10.69 -4.00 -14.52
N ALA A 118 -11.44 -4.90 -13.89
CA ALA A 118 -12.81 -5.25 -14.25
C ALA A 118 -13.80 -4.06 -14.11
N GLY A 119 -13.49 -3.13 -13.23
CA GLY A 119 -14.31 -1.95 -12.94
C GLY A 119 -14.04 -0.71 -13.79
N LYS A 120 -13.07 -0.75 -14.72
CA LYS A 120 -12.55 0.44 -15.42
C LYS A 120 -13.57 1.30 -16.17
N ASN A 121 -14.69 0.69 -16.59
CA ASN A 121 -15.75 1.34 -17.34
C ASN A 121 -16.94 1.81 -16.46
N TYR A 122 -16.85 1.60 -15.15
CA TYR A 122 -17.92 1.95 -14.21
C TYR A 122 -17.53 3.15 -13.37
N LYS A 123 -18.51 4.00 -13.04
CA LYS A 123 -18.32 5.15 -12.16
C LYS A 123 -18.26 4.76 -10.69
N ILE A 124 -18.97 3.69 -10.32
CA ILE A 124 -19.06 3.20 -8.95
C ILE A 124 -18.63 1.75 -8.96
N LEU A 125 -17.68 1.41 -8.10
CA LEU A 125 -17.19 0.06 -7.91
C LEU A 125 -17.09 -0.22 -6.41
N TYR A 126 -17.57 -1.38 -6.01
CA TYR A 126 -17.30 -1.94 -4.69
C TYR A 126 -16.49 -3.23 -4.84
N GLY A 127 -15.24 -3.16 -4.40
CA GLY A 127 -14.32 -4.30 -4.38
C GLY A 127 -14.48 -5.10 -3.10
N ILE A 128 -14.51 -6.44 -3.19
CA ILE A 128 -14.57 -7.34 -2.03
C ILE A 128 -13.40 -8.29 -2.09
N ILE A 129 -12.63 -8.39 -1.02
CA ILE A 129 -11.59 -9.39 -0.83
C ILE A 129 -12.10 -10.43 0.15
N LEU A 130 -12.07 -11.70 -0.26
CA LEU A 130 -12.43 -12.85 0.55
C LEU A 130 -11.19 -13.74 0.75
N GLY A 131 -10.64 -13.76 1.96
CA GLY A 131 -9.46 -14.54 2.32
C GLY A 131 -9.53 -14.99 3.77
N SER A 132 -8.44 -14.89 4.51
CA SER A 132 -8.43 -15.13 5.97
C SER A 132 -9.33 -14.15 6.74
N GLY A 133 -9.61 -13.02 6.15
CA GLY A 133 -10.59 -12.02 6.58
C GLY A 133 -11.45 -11.59 5.39
N VAL A 134 -12.33 -10.65 5.64
CA VAL A 134 -13.15 -9.99 4.62
C VAL A 134 -12.82 -8.51 4.62
N GLY A 135 -12.44 -7.99 3.47
CA GLY A 135 -12.19 -6.57 3.25
C GLY A 135 -13.03 -6.04 2.10
N GLY A 136 -13.27 -4.74 2.07
CA GLY A 136 -13.97 -4.09 0.97
C GLY A 136 -13.56 -2.64 0.80
N GLY A 137 -13.53 -2.18 -0.46
CA GLY A 137 -13.26 -0.80 -0.81
C GLY A 137 -14.32 -0.24 -1.75
N LEU A 138 -14.74 1.00 -1.51
CA LEU A 138 -15.67 1.72 -2.37
C LEU A 138 -14.90 2.77 -3.19
N VAL A 139 -15.11 2.74 -4.50
CA VAL A 139 -14.52 3.71 -5.43
C VAL A 139 -15.63 4.39 -6.22
N ILE A 140 -15.61 5.71 -6.26
CA ILE A 140 -16.51 6.53 -7.07
C ILE A 140 -15.67 7.46 -7.93
N ASP A 141 -15.95 7.50 -9.24
CA ASP A 141 -15.22 8.30 -10.22
C ASP A 141 -13.68 8.13 -10.08
N LYS A 142 -13.23 6.88 -9.87
CA LYS A 142 -11.82 6.49 -9.69
C LYS A 142 -11.15 7.09 -8.46
N GLN A 143 -11.91 7.42 -7.45
CA GLN A 143 -11.42 7.88 -6.15
C GLN A 143 -11.94 6.99 -5.03
N ILE A 144 -11.07 6.63 -4.11
CA ILE A 144 -11.44 5.87 -2.91
C ILE A 144 -12.38 6.74 -2.05
N VAL A 145 -13.46 6.13 -1.60
CA VAL A 145 -14.38 6.76 -0.66
C VAL A 145 -14.11 6.20 0.73
N SER A 146 -13.50 7.01 1.58
CA SER A 146 -13.23 6.67 2.97
C SER A 146 -14.32 7.20 3.88
N GLY A 147 -14.73 6.40 4.85
CA GLY A 147 -15.66 6.81 5.90
C GLY A 147 -14.96 7.61 7.02
N PRO A 148 -15.71 8.06 8.04
CA PRO A 148 -15.15 8.81 9.16
C PRO A 148 -14.16 7.98 10.01
N ASN A 149 -14.14 6.70 9.82
CA ASN A 149 -13.27 5.77 10.53
C ASN A 149 -12.13 5.21 9.67
N GLY A 150 -12.01 5.65 8.44
CA GLY A 150 -11.08 5.15 7.44
C GLY A 150 -11.76 4.39 6.33
#